data_86810422ab7fa94f9b2cf17706b728ed
#
_entry.id   86810422ab7fa94f9b2cf17706b728ed
#
_cell.length_a   1.000
_cell.length_b   1.000
_cell.length_c   1.000
_cell.angle_alpha   90.00
_cell.angle_beta   90.00
_cell.angle_gamma   90.00
#
_symmetry.space_group_name_H-M   'P 1'
#
loop_
_entity.id
_entity.type
_entity.pdbx_description
1 polymer ?
#
loop_
_entity_poly.entity_id
_entity_poly.type
_entity_poly.pdbx_seq_one_letter_code
_entity_poly.pdbx_strand_id
1 'polypeptide(L)'
;IQNVGLKNSYFRGRNYIGGICGSNYKTGTIRNCYSEANVTGVVVGADIGGVVGENNGTVENCYNTGNVVGNKWVGGVCGYNDGTNNNCYNTGKVTGTSYVGDVCGQNDKGTLTNCYYLADSETNNNDGTFGKTAEQFASGEVAYLLNGSESTDVAFCQNLDNGEPTDATPVLDSTHGTVYQFTNCNHADTYTNNKDAKSG
;
A
#
# COMPACT_ATOMS: atom_id res chain seq x y z
N ILE A 1 -7.19 13.75 5.71
CA ILE A 1 -6.12 13.19 6.59
C ILE A 1 -4.86 13.11 5.77
N GLN A 2 -3.72 13.54 6.31
CA GLN A 2 -2.45 13.44 5.59
C GLN A 2 -1.26 13.29 6.54
N ASN A 3 -0.21 12.62 6.06
CA ASN A 3 1.07 12.46 6.77
C ASN A 3 0.90 11.81 8.15
N VAL A 4 0.09 10.74 8.22
CA VAL A 4 -0.16 10.00 9.46
C VAL A 4 0.38 8.58 9.33
N GLY A 5 1.26 8.21 10.24
CA GLY A 5 1.76 6.85 10.39
C GLY A 5 1.23 6.20 11.68
N LEU A 6 0.73 4.98 11.56
CA LEU A 6 0.18 4.22 12.67
C LEU A 6 0.98 2.94 12.89
N LYS A 7 1.57 2.81 14.09
CA LYS A 7 2.38 1.65 14.48
C LYS A 7 1.85 0.99 15.73
N ASN A 8 2.15 -0.30 15.90
CA ASN A 8 1.92 -1.05 17.15
C ASN A 8 0.48 -0.91 17.68
N SER A 9 -0.51 -0.95 16.78
CA SER A 9 -1.91 -0.71 17.11
C SER A 9 -2.79 -1.89 16.70
N TYR A 10 -3.95 -2.00 17.34
CA TYR A 10 -4.95 -3.02 17.05
C TYR A 10 -6.35 -2.39 17.05
N PHE A 11 -7.09 -2.59 15.96
CA PHE A 11 -8.46 -2.14 15.82
C PHE A 11 -9.40 -3.34 15.70
N ARG A 12 -10.50 -3.28 16.42
CA ARG A 12 -11.55 -4.27 16.30
C ARG A 12 -12.92 -3.59 16.32
N GLY A 13 -13.75 -3.92 15.36
CA GLY A 13 -15.08 -3.34 15.26
C GLY A 13 -15.97 -4.14 14.33
N ARG A 14 -17.13 -3.58 13.98
CA ARG A 14 -18.15 -4.27 13.17
C ARG A 14 -18.09 -3.86 11.70
N ASN A 15 -18.30 -2.59 11.40
CA ASN A 15 -18.37 -2.08 10.03
C ASN A 15 -17.49 -0.84 9.90
N TYR A 16 -17.06 -0.55 8.69
CA TYR A 16 -16.27 0.63 8.35
C TYR A 16 -15.03 0.76 9.21
N ILE A 17 -14.18 -0.25 9.18
CA ILE A 17 -12.96 -0.25 9.99
C ILE A 17 -11.76 -0.06 9.10
N GLY A 18 -10.98 0.95 9.38
CA GLY A 18 -9.65 1.18 8.79
C GLY A 18 -8.66 1.61 9.85
N GLY A 19 -7.38 1.33 9.62
CA GLY A 19 -6.33 1.78 10.53
C GLY A 19 -6.25 3.31 10.59
N ILE A 20 -6.50 4.00 9.49
CA ILE A 20 -6.44 5.47 9.41
C ILE A 20 -7.85 6.09 9.45
N CYS A 21 -8.81 5.50 8.75
CA CYS A 21 -10.15 6.08 8.63
C CYS A 21 -11.20 4.98 8.45
N GLY A 22 -12.33 5.09 9.14
CA GLY A 22 -13.45 4.16 8.97
C GLY A 22 -14.16 4.35 7.62
N SER A 23 -14.56 5.57 7.30
CA SER A 23 -15.20 5.93 6.03
C SER A 23 -14.69 7.28 5.51
N ASN A 24 -14.25 7.32 4.26
CA ASN A 24 -13.78 8.50 3.56
C ASN A 24 -14.85 8.97 2.55
N TYR A 25 -15.46 10.10 2.80
CA TYR A 25 -16.55 10.65 1.96
C TYR A 25 -16.04 11.30 0.68
N LYS A 26 -16.95 11.59 -0.28
CA LYS A 26 -16.68 12.06 -1.66
C LYS A 26 -15.68 13.21 -1.81
N THR A 27 -15.61 14.10 -0.85
CA THR A 27 -14.66 15.23 -0.86
C THR A 27 -13.44 14.98 0.03
N GLY A 28 -13.40 13.81 0.67
CA GLY A 28 -12.32 13.43 1.58
C GLY A 28 -11.07 12.99 0.83
N THR A 29 -9.92 13.33 1.38
CA THR A 29 -8.62 12.85 0.90
C THR A 29 -7.82 12.27 2.06
N ILE A 30 -7.32 11.04 1.86
CA ILE A 30 -6.33 10.40 2.72
C ILE A 30 -5.06 10.30 1.89
N ARG A 31 -3.98 10.97 2.33
CA ARG A 31 -2.73 11.05 1.55
C ARG A 31 -1.50 10.84 2.43
N ASN A 32 -0.50 10.16 1.87
CA ASN A 32 0.79 9.93 2.52
C ASN A 32 0.61 9.35 3.93
N CYS A 33 -0.23 8.33 4.04
CA CYS A 33 -0.54 7.69 5.32
C CYS A 33 -0.19 6.20 5.28
N TYR A 34 0.18 5.66 6.43
CA TYR A 34 0.41 4.23 6.52
C TYR A 34 -0.13 3.61 7.81
N SER A 35 -0.42 2.33 7.73
CA SER A 35 -0.87 1.53 8.86
C SER A 35 -0.03 0.25 8.99
N GLU A 36 0.57 0.05 10.15
CA GLU A 36 1.16 -1.22 10.59
C GLU A 36 0.23 -1.91 11.62
N ALA A 37 -0.98 -1.42 11.77
CA ALA A 37 -1.95 -1.94 12.72
C ALA A 37 -2.58 -3.26 12.26
N ASN A 38 -2.85 -4.16 13.19
CA ASN A 38 -3.74 -5.28 12.92
C ASN A 38 -5.19 -4.80 13.00
N VAL A 39 -5.96 -5.02 11.93
CA VAL A 39 -7.36 -4.60 11.81
C VAL A 39 -8.24 -5.84 11.76
N THR A 40 -9.24 -5.91 12.65
CA THR A 40 -10.13 -7.07 12.74
C THR A 40 -11.60 -6.66 12.74
N GLY A 41 -12.33 -7.11 11.73
CA GLY A 41 -13.79 -7.07 11.71
C GLY A 41 -14.40 -8.25 12.45
N VAL A 42 -15.48 -8.03 13.20
CA VAL A 42 -16.23 -9.14 13.81
C VAL A 42 -17.04 -9.92 12.77
N VAL A 43 -17.47 -11.13 13.12
CA VAL A 43 -18.05 -12.16 12.23
C VAL A 43 -19.15 -11.68 11.25
N VAL A 44 -19.89 -10.64 11.57
CA VAL A 44 -20.96 -10.09 10.71
C VAL A 44 -20.61 -8.72 10.14
N GLY A 45 -19.34 -8.30 10.29
CA GLY A 45 -18.88 -6.98 9.85
C GLY A 45 -18.51 -6.92 8.38
N ALA A 46 -18.56 -5.72 7.84
CA ALA A 46 -18.19 -5.42 6.45
C ALA A 46 -17.35 -4.14 6.36
N ASP A 47 -16.72 -3.93 5.21
CA ASP A 47 -15.90 -2.76 4.88
C ASP A 47 -14.69 -2.64 5.81
N ILE A 48 -13.80 -3.61 5.71
CA ILE A 48 -12.62 -3.71 6.56
C ILE A 48 -11.37 -3.50 5.70
N GLY A 49 -10.62 -2.46 5.99
CA GLY A 49 -9.38 -2.15 5.28
C GLY A 49 -8.22 -1.84 6.23
N GLY A 50 -7.01 -2.08 5.79
CA GLY A 50 -5.82 -1.74 6.57
C GLY A 50 -5.64 -0.22 6.73
N VAL A 51 -6.02 0.56 5.72
CA VAL A 51 -6.00 2.03 5.74
C VAL A 51 -7.39 2.59 5.92
N VAL A 52 -8.35 2.21 5.09
CA VAL A 52 -9.72 2.73 5.10
C VAL A 52 -10.74 1.62 4.94
N GLY A 53 -11.82 1.65 5.74
CA GLY A 53 -12.93 0.68 5.62
C GLY A 53 -13.70 0.89 4.34
N GLU A 54 -14.30 2.07 4.14
CA GLU A 54 -15.04 2.48 2.95
C GLU A 54 -14.43 3.75 2.35
N ASN A 55 -14.18 3.75 1.04
CA ASN A 55 -13.69 4.91 0.33
C ASN A 55 -14.66 5.38 -0.75
N ASN A 56 -15.20 6.59 -0.59
CA ASN A 56 -15.97 7.32 -1.59
C ASN A 56 -15.21 8.58 -2.07
N GLY A 57 -14.03 8.86 -1.51
CA GLY A 57 -13.17 9.99 -1.84
C GLY A 57 -11.87 9.57 -2.52
N THR A 58 -10.76 10.12 -2.09
CA THR A 58 -9.42 9.80 -2.62
C THR A 58 -8.54 9.21 -1.52
N VAL A 59 -7.88 8.10 -1.83
CA VAL A 59 -6.79 7.53 -1.05
C VAL A 59 -5.55 7.50 -1.96
N GLU A 60 -4.49 8.13 -1.54
CA GLU A 60 -3.33 8.38 -2.39
C GLU A 60 -2.03 8.24 -1.61
N ASN A 61 -1.04 7.56 -2.21
CA ASN A 61 0.26 7.34 -1.59
C ASN A 61 0.13 6.75 -0.18
N CYS A 62 -0.62 5.68 -0.04
CA CYS A 62 -0.88 5.05 1.26
C CYS A 62 -0.48 3.58 1.25
N TYR A 63 -0.11 3.06 2.42
CA TYR A 63 0.19 1.65 2.51
C TYR A 63 -0.24 1.00 3.82
N ASN A 64 -0.35 -0.32 3.78
CA ASN A 64 -0.56 -1.16 4.94
C ASN A 64 0.43 -2.32 4.99
N THR A 65 0.97 -2.59 6.16
CA THR A 65 1.79 -3.77 6.44
C THR A 65 1.22 -4.64 7.55
N GLY A 66 0.17 -4.16 8.23
CA GLY A 66 -0.53 -4.89 9.27
C GLY A 66 -1.51 -5.93 8.71
N ASN A 67 -1.84 -6.94 9.49
CA ASN A 67 -2.80 -7.97 9.09
C ASN A 67 -4.24 -7.42 9.13
N VAL A 68 -5.04 -7.79 8.12
CA VAL A 68 -6.44 -7.43 8.03
C VAL A 68 -7.31 -8.70 8.03
N VAL A 69 -8.21 -8.80 8.98
CA VAL A 69 -9.11 -9.95 9.11
C VAL A 69 -10.55 -9.47 9.19
N GLY A 70 -11.43 -10.04 8.39
CA GLY A 70 -12.84 -9.66 8.38
C GLY A 70 -13.76 -10.73 7.83
N ASN A 71 -15.02 -10.37 7.60
CA ASN A 71 -16.00 -11.29 7.02
C ASN A 71 -16.27 -10.96 5.54
N LYS A 72 -16.66 -9.72 5.24
CA LYS A 72 -17.04 -9.29 3.90
C LYS A 72 -16.39 -7.96 3.55
N TRP A 73 -16.03 -7.80 2.28
CA TRP A 73 -15.35 -6.60 1.75
C TRP A 73 -14.09 -6.28 2.56
N VAL A 74 -13.15 -7.20 2.46
CA VAL A 74 -11.91 -7.15 3.25
C VAL A 74 -10.73 -6.87 2.31
N GLY A 75 -10.06 -5.74 2.51
CA GLY A 75 -8.92 -5.35 1.68
C GLY A 75 -7.72 -4.88 2.49
N GLY A 76 -6.54 -5.10 1.96
CA GLY A 76 -5.30 -4.68 2.62
C GLY A 76 -5.17 -3.17 2.79
N VAL A 77 -5.66 -2.40 1.81
CA VAL A 77 -5.73 -0.94 1.89
C VAL A 77 -7.17 -0.50 2.14
N CYS A 78 -8.12 -0.92 1.30
CA CYS A 78 -9.50 -0.46 1.31
C CYS A 78 -10.48 -1.63 1.32
N GLY A 79 -11.47 -1.64 2.23
CA GLY A 79 -12.50 -2.66 2.27
C GLY A 79 -13.45 -2.57 1.09
N TYR A 80 -14.11 -1.44 0.91
CA TYR A 80 -15.04 -1.14 -0.18
C TYR A 80 -14.70 0.20 -0.85
N ASN A 81 -14.63 0.21 -2.19
CA ASN A 81 -14.21 1.38 -2.95
C ASN A 81 -15.22 1.82 -4.01
N ASP A 82 -15.76 3.03 -3.87
CA ASP A 82 -16.51 3.79 -4.87
C ASP A 82 -15.78 5.08 -5.30
N GLY A 83 -14.60 5.33 -4.72
CA GLY A 83 -13.75 6.49 -4.98
C GLY A 83 -12.48 6.15 -5.77
N THR A 84 -11.39 6.79 -5.43
CA THR A 84 -10.09 6.58 -6.08
C THR A 84 -9.07 6.08 -5.05
N ASN A 85 -8.39 4.99 -5.37
CA ASN A 85 -7.16 4.56 -4.69
C ASN A 85 -6.01 4.61 -5.70
N ASN A 86 -5.00 5.41 -5.42
CA ASN A 86 -3.88 5.67 -6.30
C ASN A 86 -2.55 5.52 -5.58
N ASN A 87 -1.57 4.88 -6.22
CA ASN A 87 -0.23 4.69 -5.68
C ASN A 87 -0.25 4.10 -4.26
N CYS A 88 -0.95 3.00 -4.07
CA CYS A 88 -1.09 2.35 -2.77
C CYS A 88 -0.51 0.94 -2.78
N TYR A 89 -0.07 0.45 -1.62
CA TYR A 89 0.32 -0.94 -1.55
C TYR A 89 -0.03 -1.62 -0.22
N ASN A 90 -0.05 -2.95 -0.25
CA ASN A 90 -0.23 -3.80 0.91
C ASN A 90 0.77 -4.95 0.92
N THR A 91 1.43 -5.17 2.06
CA THR A 91 2.23 -6.37 2.33
C THR A 91 1.72 -7.16 3.53
N GLY A 92 0.69 -6.67 4.21
CA GLY A 92 0.04 -7.37 5.29
C GLY A 92 -0.86 -8.50 4.78
N LYS A 93 -1.02 -9.56 5.58
CA LYS A 93 -1.92 -10.66 5.24
C LYS A 93 -3.37 -10.24 5.34
N VAL A 94 -4.16 -10.54 4.29
CA VAL A 94 -5.60 -10.28 4.25
C VAL A 94 -6.36 -11.60 4.36
N THR A 95 -7.36 -11.66 5.23
CA THR A 95 -8.16 -12.87 5.45
C THR A 95 -9.65 -12.50 5.61
N GLY A 96 -10.50 -13.17 4.86
CA GLY A 96 -11.96 -12.93 4.93
C GLY A 96 -12.77 -14.07 4.38
N THR A 97 -14.10 -13.90 4.36
CA THR A 97 -15.06 -14.94 3.89
C THR A 97 -15.55 -14.63 2.48
N SER A 98 -15.76 -13.36 2.14
CA SER A 98 -16.27 -12.94 0.82
C SER A 98 -15.76 -11.57 0.42
N TYR A 99 -15.52 -11.38 -0.87
CA TYR A 99 -14.96 -10.14 -1.42
C TYR A 99 -13.67 -9.75 -0.69
N VAL A 100 -12.69 -10.61 -0.81
CA VAL A 100 -11.36 -10.44 -0.21
C VAL A 100 -10.37 -10.07 -1.32
N GLY A 101 -9.60 -9.02 -1.10
CA GLY A 101 -8.56 -8.61 -2.04
C GLY A 101 -7.33 -8.07 -1.32
N ASP A 102 -6.15 -8.33 -1.85
CA ASP A 102 -4.91 -7.92 -1.20
C ASP A 102 -4.75 -6.40 -1.10
N VAL A 103 -5.35 -5.63 -2.01
CA VAL A 103 -5.42 -4.17 -1.92
C VAL A 103 -6.84 -3.74 -1.57
N CYS A 104 -7.84 -4.16 -2.34
CA CYS A 104 -9.22 -3.73 -2.20
C CYS A 104 -10.17 -4.93 -2.16
N GLY A 105 -11.04 -5.03 -1.15
CA GLY A 105 -12.00 -6.12 -1.01
C GLY A 105 -13.05 -6.10 -2.11
N GLN A 106 -13.69 -4.96 -2.34
CA GLN A 106 -14.66 -4.74 -3.41
C GLN A 106 -14.42 -3.38 -4.05
N ASN A 107 -14.20 -3.36 -5.36
CA ASN A 107 -14.20 -2.15 -6.17
C ASN A 107 -15.50 -2.14 -7.00
N ASP A 108 -16.45 -1.28 -6.66
CA ASP A 108 -17.76 -1.24 -7.34
C ASP A 108 -17.74 -0.22 -8.50
N LYS A 109 -17.61 1.06 -8.19
CA LYS A 109 -17.54 2.16 -9.17
C LYS A 109 -16.25 2.95 -9.08
N GLY A 110 -15.36 2.52 -8.20
CA GLY A 110 -14.12 3.21 -7.94
C GLY A 110 -13.02 2.92 -8.98
N THR A 111 -11.94 3.65 -8.83
CA THR A 111 -10.72 3.47 -9.65
C THR A 111 -9.57 3.03 -8.76
N LEU A 112 -8.85 2.02 -9.21
CA LEU A 112 -7.58 1.59 -8.62
C LEU A 112 -6.47 1.82 -9.65
N THR A 113 -5.42 2.53 -9.28
CA THR A 113 -4.31 2.86 -10.19
C THR A 113 -2.98 2.68 -9.45
N ASN A 114 -2.01 2.04 -10.08
CA ASN A 114 -0.68 1.81 -9.51
C ASN A 114 -0.74 1.25 -8.09
N CYS A 115 -1.58 0.24 -7.88
CA CYS A 115 -1.74 -0.40 -6.58
C CYS A 115 -1.03 -1.75 -6.58
N TYR A 116 -0.21 -2.00 -5.56
CA TYR A 116 0.63 -3.19 -5.48
C TYR A 116 0.37 -4.01 -4.24
N TYR A 117 0.63 -5.30 -4.30
CA TYR A 117 0.54 -6.19 -3.14
C TYR A 117 1.64 -7.25 -3.16
N LEU A 118 1.99 -7.75 -1.97
CA LEU A 118 2.92 -8.86 -1.85
C LEU A 118 2.23 -10.15 -2.31
N ALA A 119 2.69 -10.72 -3.42
CA ALA A 119 2.10 -11.90 -4.04
C ALA A 119 2.53 -13.18 -3.31
N ASP A 120 1.95 -13.42 -2.15
CA ASP A 120 2.13 -14.64 -1.35
C ASP A 120 0.80 -15.41 -1.12
N SER A 121 -0.30 -14.90 -1.65
CA SER A 121 -1.63 -15.46 -1.45
C SER A 121 -2.43 -15.58 -2.76
N GLU A 122 -3.40 -16.49 -2.77
CA GLU A 122 -4.34 -16.72 -3.89
C GLU A 122 -5.64 -15.89 -3.69
N THR A 123 -5.54 -14.62 -3.32
CA THR A 123 -6.72 -13.77 -3.15
C THR A 123 -7.20 -13.22 -4.50
N ASN A 124 -8.49 -12.93 -4.61
CA ASN A 124 -9.04 -12.25 -5.78
C ASN A 124 -8.61 -10.78 -5.76
N ASN A 125 -7.99 -10.35 -6.84
CA ASN A 125 -7.54 -8.97 -6.97
C ASN A 125 -8.34 -8.24 -8.05
N ASN A 126 -8.59 -6.98 -7.82
CA ASN A 126 -9.33 -6.11 -8.74
C ASN A 126 -8.42 -5.58 -9.85
N ASP A 127 -8.98 -5.19 -10.98
CA ASP A 127 -8.25 -4.49 -12.03
C ASP A 127 -7.55 -3.23 -11.47
N GLY A 128 -6.33 -2.98 -11.92
CA GLY A 128 -5.50 -1.87 -11.40
C GLY A 128 -4.66 -2.24 -10.17
N THR A 129 -4.64 -3.53 -9.79
CA THR A 129 -3.77 -4.05 -8.72
C THR A 129 -2.78 -5.08 -9.27
N PHE A 130 -1.55 -5.06 -8.78
CA PHE A 130 -0.46 -5.88 -9.31
C PHE A 130 0.31 -6.58 -8.20
N GLY A 131 0.40 -7.91 -8.30
CA GLY A 131 1.23 -8.72 -7.40
C GLY A 131 2.72 -8.51 -7.66
N LYS A 132 3.49 -8.38 -6.61
CA LYS A 132 4.95 -8.27 -6.65
C LYS A 132 5.56 -9.22 -5.62
N THR A 133 6.70 -9.81 -5.95
CA THR A 133 7.42 -10.69 -5.03
C THR A 133 8.13 -9.89 -3.93
N ALA A 134 8.55 -10.57 -2.88
CA ALA A 134 9.33 -9.93 -1.80
C ALA A 134 10.65 -9.33 -2.34
N GLU A 135 11.28 -9.98 -3.30
CA GLU A 135 12.49 -9.49 -3.95
C GLU A 135 12.23 -8.22 -4.76
N GLN A 136 11.08 -8.11 -5.44
CA GLN A 136 10.69 -6.91 -6.18
C GLN A 136 10.38 -5.73 -5.23
N PHE A 137 9.78 -6.02 -4.08
CA PHE A 137 9.62 -5.00 -3.03
C PHE A 137 10.97 -4.54 -2.49
N ALA A 138 11.87 -5.48 -2.15
CA ALA A 138 13.17 -5.17 -1.58
C ALA A 138 14.15 -4.51 -2.56
N SER A 139 13.99 -4.75 -3.88
CA SER A 139 14.88 -4.19 -4.91
C SER A 139 14.67 -2.71 -5.21
N GLY A 140 13.60 -2.09 -4.72
CA GLY A 140 13.20 -0.73 -5.06
C GLY A 140 12.26 -0.61 -6.27
N GLU A 141 12.00 -1.71 -6.99
CA GLU A 141 11.07 -1.69 -8.14
C GLU A 141 9.71 -1.09 -7.77
N VAL A 142 9.14 -1.52 -6.64
CA VAL A 142 7.81 -1.05 -6.22
C VAL A 142 7.83 0.43 -5.83
N ALA A 143 8.89 0.92 -5.17
CA ALA A 143 9.04 2.34 -4.87
C ALA A 143 9.06 3.20 -6.14
N TYR A 144 9.82 2.77 -7.15
CA TYR A 144 9.91 3.44 -8.45
C TYR A 144 8.54 3.48 -9.16
N LEU A 145 7.84 2.35 -9.21
CA LEU A 145 6.54 2.24 -9.85
C LEU A 145 5.45 3.07 -9.14
N LEU A 146 5.44 3.08 -7.80
CA LEU A 146 4.51 3.87 -6.99
C LEU A 146 4.67 5.39 -7.24
N ASN A 147 5.90 5.83 -7.51
CA ASN A 147 6.18 7.22 -7.85
C ASN A 147 5.89 7.57 -9.32
N GLY A 148 5.33 6.65 -10.11
CA GLY A 148 4.99 6.88 -11.51
C GLY A 148 6.19 7.13 -12.40
N SER A 149 7.36 6.59 -12.05
CA SER A 149 8.63 6.82 -12.74
C SER A 149 9.14 8.28 -12.68
N GLU A 150 8.56 9.09 -11.79
CA GLU A 150 8.98 10.48 -11.59
C GLU A 150 10.16 10.56 -10.62
N SER A 151 11.03 11.54 -10.85
CA SER A 151 12.18 11.83 -9.98
C SER A 151 12.00 13.08 -9.11
N THR A 152 10.91 13.80 -9.31
CA THR A 152 10.54 15.01 -8.58
C THR A 152 9.19 14.79 -7.89
N ASP A 153 9.01 15.28 -6.69
CA ASP A 153 7.80 15.12 -5.89
C ASP A 153 7.46 13.65 -5.57
N VAL A 154 8.48 12.88 -5.24
CA VAL A 154 8.32 11.47 -4.89
C VAL A 154 7.73 11.30 -3.49
N ALA A 155 6.75 10.42 -3.36
CA ALA A 155 6.16 10.08 -2.07
C ALA A 155 6.90 8.91 -1.39
N PHE A 156 7.32 7.92 -2.17
CA PHE A 156 7.93 6.70 -1.65
C PHE A 156 9.44 6.70 -1.83
N CYS A 157 10.15 6.45 -0.74
CA CYS A 157 11.60 6.29 -0.69
C CYS A 157 11.97 4.91 -0.19
N GLN A 158 13.21 4.48 -0.38
CA GLN A 158 13.69 3.18 0.10
C GLN A 158 15.20 3.15 0.20
N ASN A 159 15.74 2.66 1.32
CA ASN A 159 17.16 2.33 1.44
C ASN A 159 17.40 0.95 0.83
N LEU A 160 18.23 0.87 -0.21
CA LEU A 160 18.44 -0.37 -0.96
C LEU A 160 19.75 -1.09 -0.57
N ASP A 161 20.75 -0.33 -0.15
CA ASP A 161 22.11 -0.84 0.05
C ASP A 161 22.96 0.17 0.87
N ASN A 162 24.25 -0.13 1.13
CA ASN A 162 25.34 0.75 1.57
C ASN A 162 25.55 0.95 3.08
N GLY A 163 25.35 -0.10 3.87
CA GLY A 163 25.76 -0.09 5.27
C GLY A 163 24.75 0.52 6.23
N GLU A 164 23.66 1.08 5.72
CA GLU A 164 22.46 1.37 6.46
C GLU A 164 21.51 0.16 6.42
N PRO A 165 20.63 -0.02 7.38
CA PRO A 165 19.61 -1.06 7.28
C PRO A 165 18.80 -0.89 5.99
N THR A 166 18.76 -1.93 5.16
CA THR A 166 17.93 -1.94 3.95
C THR A 166 16.46 -2.06 4.30
N ASP A 167 15.61 -1.39 3.53
CA ASP A 167 14.17 -1.51 3.67
C ASP A 167 13.66 -2.70 2.85
N ALA A 168 12.85 -3.52 3.46
CA ALA A 168 12.17 -4.62 2.75
C ALA A 168 11.03 -4.11 1.83
N THR A 169 10.55 -2.89 2.06
CA THR A 169 9.44 -2.27 1.34
C THR A 169 9.62 -0.75 1.25
N PRO A 170 8.95 -0.08 0.29
CA PRO A 170 8.92 1.38 0.22
C PRO A 170 8.38 2.04 1.50
N VAL A 171 8.88 3.21 1.83
CA VAL A 171 8.43 4.01 2.99
C VAL A 171 8.08 5.44 2.59
N LEU A 172 7.24 6.10 3.40
CA LEU A 172 6.88 7.52 3.24
C LEU A 172 7.81 8.42 4.08
N ASP A 173 9.10 8.15 4.05
CA ASP A 173 10.11 8.88 4.81
C ASP A 173 11.24 9.35 3.87
N SER A 174 11.29 10.66 3.63
CA SER A 174 12.29 11.27 2.75
C SER A 174 13.72 11.22 3.30
N THR A 175 13.93 10.72 4.52
CA THR A 175 15.26 10.42 5.02
C THR A 175 15.86 9.16 4.39
N HIS A 176 15.01 8.30 3.80
CA HIS A 176 15.40 7.22 2.89
C HIS A 176 15.60 7.78 1.47
N GLY A 177 16.31 7.09 0.60
CA GLY A 177 16.65 7.63 -0.72
C GLY A 177 15.51 7.54 -1.74
N THR A 178 15.44 8.48 -2.67
CA THR A 178 14.61 8.37 -3.88
C THR A 178 15.15 7.25 -4.78
N VAL A 179 14.28 6.36 -5.22
CA VAL A 179 14.65 5.22 -6.07
C VAL A 179 14.60 5.60 -7.54
N TYR A 180 15.65 5.25 -8.27
CA TYR A 180 15.76 5.44 -9.72
C TYR A 180 15.93 4.10 -10.42
N GLN A 181 15.35 3.95 -11.60
CA GLN A 181 15.59 2.83 -12.48
C GLN A 181 16.73 3.14 -13.46
N PHE A 182 17.58 2.17 -13.74
CA PHE A 182 18.50 2.20 -14.87
C PHE A 182 18.61 0.81 -15.52
N THR A 183 18.87 0.79 -16.81
CA THR A 183 19.08 -0.45 -17.53
C THR A 183 20.59 -0.69 -17.65
N ASN A 184 21.06 -1.80 -17.09
CA ASN A 184 22.49 -2.16 -17.16
C ASN A 184 22.88 -2.66 -18.56
N CYS A 185 24.18 -2.88 -18.79
CA CYS A 185 24.69 -3.33 -20.09
C CYS A 185 24.17 -4.72 -20.53
N ASN A 186 23.57 -5.48 -19.65
CA ASN A 186 22.91 -6.75 -19.95
C ASN A 186 21.40 -6.58 -20.26
N HIS A 187 20.91 -5.36 -20.37
CA HIS A 187 19.49 -5.01 -20.61
C HIS A 187 18.55 -5.48 -19.48
N ALA A 188 19.08 -5.71 -18.28
CA ALA A 188 18.26 -5.96 -17.10
C ALA A 188 18.00 -4.65 -16.34
N ASP A 189 16.74 -4.43 -15.97
CA ASP A 189 16.39 -3.28 -15.15
C ASP A 189 16.96 -3.47 -13.75
N THR A 190 17.55 -2.42 -13.22
CA THR A 190 18.06 -2.35 -11.87
C THR A 190 17.62 -1.05 -11.21
N TYR A 191 17.60 -1.06 -9.89
CA TYR A 191 17.14 0.07 -9.10
C TYR A 191 18.26 0.52 -8.14
N THR A 192 18.35 1.82 -7.92
CA THR A 192 19.26 2.43 -6.96
C THR A 192 18.60 3.65 -6.35
N ASN A 193 19.05 4.10 -5.20
CA ASN A 193 18.59 5.36 -4.65
C ASN A 193 19.70 6.42 -4.67
N ASN A 194 19.33 7.68 -4.50
CA ASN A 194 20.27 8.81 -4.56
C ASN A 194 21.24 8.89 -3.37
N LYS A 195 21.03 8.10 -2.31
CA LYS A 195 21.97 8.00 -1.19
C LYS A 195 23.00 6.89 -1.40
N ASP A 196 22.65 5.91 -2.23
CA ASP A 196 23.54 4.80 -2.59
C ASP A 196 24.53 5.20 -3.69
N ALA A 197 24.30 6.30 -4.40
CA ALA A 197 25.23 6.84 -5.36
C ALA A 197 26.50 7.28 -4.63
N LYS A 198 27.55 6.47 -4.69
CA LYS A 198 28.88 6.87 -4.21
C LYS A 198 29.30 8.10 -4.99
N SER A 199 29.58 9.18 -4.27
CA SER A 199 30.29 10.32 -4.84
C SER A 199 31.60 9.81 -5.45
N GLY A 200 31.59 9.65 -6.78
CA GLY A 200 32.80 9.38 -7.55
C GLY A 200 33.70 10.60 -7.63
#